data_b73a07e71453075c14d645b0cbf23340
#
_entry.id   b73a07e71453075c14d645b0cbf23340
#
_cell.length_a   1.000
_cell.length_b   1.000
_cell.length_c   1.000
_cell.angle_alpha   90.00
_cell.angle_beta   90.00
_cell.angle_gamma   90.00
#
_symmetry.space_group_name_H-M   'P 1'
#
loop_
_entity.id
_entity.type
_entity.pdbx_description
1 polymer ?
#
loop_
_entity_poly.entity_id
_entity_poly.type
_entity_poly.pdbx_seq_one_letter_code
_entity_poly.pdbx_strand_id
1 'polypeptide(L)'
;DSASRGLGDVYKRQTFDIEYLFLNIRSKSVGESITVNVTCPDDEKTTVEMTIDLETIKVKKSESHQDTIKLDDNLSLKLKYPSMDQFIENNFEVGNETIGNTMQIITSCIDMIYNDEESWDASDSTQKELENFIDQLNTQQFKTIESFFDTMPKLSHKITVTNPKTGVKSDLSLIHI
;
A
#
# COMPACT_ATOMS: atom_id res chain seq x y z
N ASP A 1 25.77 10.88 16.91
CA ASP A 1 24.41 10.87 17.48
C ASP A 1 23.32 11.48 16.55
N SER A 2 23.73 12.25 15.57
CA SER A 2 22.85 12.83 14.57
C SER A 2 22.39 11.81 13.51
N ALA A 3 23.25 10.85 13.13
CA ALA A 3 22.94 9.81 12.15
C ALA A 3 21.97 8.73 12.69
N SER A 4 22.02 8.45 13.99
CA SER A 4 21.11 7.50 14.65
C SER A 4 19.66 8.00 14.73
N ARG A 5 19.46 9.32 14.83
CA ARG A 5 18.11 9.92 14.80
C ARG A 5 17.47 9.86 13.41
N GLY A 6 18.26 9.98 12.35
CA GLY A 6 17.77 9.94 10.98
C GLY A 6 17.22 8.57 10.55
N LEU A 7 17.85 7.47 11.00
CA LEU A 7 17.40 6.11 10.69
C LEU A 7 16.07 5.77 11.39
N GLY A 8 15.90 6.16 12.67
CA GLY A 8 14.66 5.93 13.40
C GLY A 8 13.44 6.63 12.80
N ASP A 9 13.65 7.80 12.16
CA ASP A 9 12.57 8.54 11.50
C ASP A 9 12.19 7.94 10.14
N VAL A 10 13.10 7.25 9.45
CA VAL A 10 12.82 6.56 8.17
C VAL A 10 11.88 5.38 8.39
N TYR A 11 12.06 4.60 9.44
CA TYR A 11 11.19 3.45 9.75
C TYR A 11 9.75 3.84 10.13
N LYS A 12 9.53 5.07 10.59
CA LYS A 12 8.20 5.61 10.89
C LYS A 12 7.45 6.17 9.69
N ARG A 13 8.11 6.25 8.52
CA ARG A 13 7.48 6.73 7.28
C ARG A 13 6.59 5.67 6.67
N GLN A 14 5.61 6.12 5.91
CA GLN A 14 4.74 5.23 5.16
C GLN A 14 5.52 4.49 4.06
N THR A 15 5.09 3.27 3.75
CA THR A 15 5.76 2.41 2.77
C THR A 15 5.96 3.07 1.41
N PHE A 16 4.95 3.75 0.88
CA PHE A 16 5.02 4.44 -0.41
C PHE A 16 5.99 5.62 -0.43
N ASP A 17 6.22 6.30 0.70
CA ASP A 17 7.22 7.36 0.80
C ASP A 17 8.64 6.79 0.71
N ILE A 18 8.86 5.63 1.32
CA ILE A 18 10.15 4.95 1.31
C ILE A 18 10.42 4.38 -0.08
N GLU A 19 9.45 3.74 -0.70
CA GLU A 19 9.53 3.25 -2.08
C GLU A 19 9.88 4.39 -3.04
N TYR A 20 9.21 5.54 -2.91
CA TYR A 20 9.49 6.72 -3.71
C TYR A 20 10.89 7.30 -3.46
N LEU A 21 11.35 7.31 -2.20
CA LEU A 21 12.71 7.73 -1.85
C LEU A 21 13.75 6.80 -2.48
N PHE A 22 13.59 5.49 -2.37
CA PHE A 22 14.50 4.51 -2.98
C PHE A 22 14.52 4.63 -4.50
N LEU A 23 13.38 4.82 -5.13
CA LEU A 23 13.29 5.05 -6.57
C LEU A 23 14.11 6.27 -7.00
N ASN A 24 13.99 7.38 -6.27
CA ASN A 24 14.75 8.60 -6.55
C ASN A 24 16.27 8.43 -6.30
N ILE A 25 16.64 7.73 -5.23
CA ILE A 25 18.04 7.42 -4.96
C ILE A 25 18.61 6.55 -6.08
N ARG A 26 17.88 5.52 -6.53
CA ARG A 26 18.29 4.65 -7.62
C ARG A 26 18.43 5.42 -8.94
N SER A 27 17.45 6.26 -9.28
CA SER A 27 17.49 7.11 -10.46
C SER A 27 18.76 7.98 -10.50
N LYS A 28 19.11 8.58 -9.37
CA LYS A 28 20.32 9.43 -9.27
C LYS A 28 21.63 8.65 -9.23
N SER A 29 21.62 7.39 -8.77
CA SER A 29 22.86 6.61 -8.53
C SER A 29 23.22 5.69 -9.69
N VAL A 30 22.23 5.11 -10.38
CA VAL A 30 22.44 4.04 -11.38
C VAL A 30 21.97 4.46 -12.77
N GLY A 31 21.12 5.49 -12.85
CA GLY A 31 20.56 6.00 -14.09
C GLY A 31 19.05 6.19 -14.00
N GLU A 32 18.55 7.06 -14.86
CA GLU A 32 17.16 7.52 -14.86
C GLU A 32 16.19 6.50 -15.48
N SER A 33 16.71 5.43 -16.09
CA SER A 33 15.88 4.41 -16.74
C SER A 33 16.27 2.99 -16.36
N ILE A 34 15.30 2.08 -16.40
CA ILE A 34 15.50 0.64 -16.26
C ILE A 34 14.89 -0.09 -17.45
N THR A 35 15.53 -1.18 -17.84
CA THR A 35 15.00 -2.08 -18.86
C THR A 35 14.42 -3.31 -18.18
N VAL A 36 13.15 -3.60 -18.47
CA VAL A 36 12.42 -4.75 -17.94
C VAL A 36 11.82 -5.59 -19.06
N ASN A 37 11.76 -6.89 -18.83
CA ASN A 37 11.05 -7.81 -19.71
C ASN A 37 9.62 -8.00 -19.22
N VAL A 38 8.67 -7.63 -20.07
CA VAL A 38 7.24 -7.67 -19.75
C VAL A 38 6.57 -8.76 -20.59
N THR A 39 5.87 -9.67 -19.93
CA THR A 39 5.08 -10.70 -20.63
C THR A 39 3.76 -10.10 -21.10
N CYS A 40 3.45 -10.32 -22.36
CA CYS A 40 2.21 -9.83 -22.97
C CYS A 40 1.00 -10.60 -22.41
N PRO A 41 -0.03 -9.90 -21.89
CA PRO A 41 -1.17 -10.56 -21.24
C PRO A 41 -2.08 -11.33 -22.21
N ASP A 42 -2.04 -10.99 -23.49
CA ASP A 42 -2.92 -11.59 -24.51
C ASP A 42 -2.58 -13.04 -24.85
N ASP A 43 -1.29 -13.41 -24.75
CA ASP A 43 -0.85 -14.78 -25.03
C ASP A 43 -0.08 -15.43 -23.86
N GLU A 44 0.25 -14.66 -22.82
CA GLU A 44 0.98 -15.08 -21.62
C GLU A 44 2.34 -15.76 -21.89
N LYS A 45 2.88 -15.59 -23.09
CA LYS A 45 4.09 -16.27 -23.58
C LYS A 45 5.09 -15.32 -24.20
N THR A 46 4.62 -14.32 -24.93
CA THR A 46 5.49 -13.37 -25.61
C THR A 46 6.00 -12.33 -24.65
N THR A 47 7.32 -12.18 -24.58
CA THR A 47 7.97 -11.19 -23.73
C THR A 47 8.51 -10.06 -24.59
N VAL A 48 8.31 -8.84 -24.13
CA VAL A 48 8.79 -7.61 -24.78
C VAL A 48 9.71 -6.86 -23.82
N GLU A 49 10.86 -6.45 -24.33
CA GLU A 49 11.75 -5.57 -23.58
C GLU A 49 11.24 -4.14 -23.63
N MET A 50 11.11 -3.51 -22.46
CA MET A 50 10.64 -2.14 -22.33
C MET A 50 11.58 -1.34 -21.44
N THR A 51 11.85 -0.10 -21.84
CA THR A 51 12.60 0.86 -21.02
C THR A 51 11.62 1.77 -20.28
N ILE A 52 11.74 1.83 -18.99
CA ILE A 52 10.91 2.66 -18.09
C ILE A 52 11.80 3.77 -17.55
N ASP A 53 11.34 5.00 -17.76
CA ASP A 53 11.94 6.19 -17.14
C ASP A 53 11.45 6.30 -15.69
N LEU A 54 12.38 6.16 -14.74
CA LEU A 54 12.08 6.18 -13.30
C LEU A 54 11.58 7.55 -12.82
N GLU A 55 11.92 8.64 -13.49
CA GLU A 55 11.45 9.97 -13.13
C GLU A 55 9.96 10.18 -13.42
N THR A 56 9.39 9.34 -14.30
CA THR A 56 7.95 9.39 -14.62
C THR A 56 7.09 8.70 -13.57
N ILE A 57 7.68 7.88 -12.72
CA ILE A 57 6.98 7.14 -11.66
C ILE A 57 6.69 8.08 -10.50
N LYS A 58 5.42 8.19 -10.14
CA LYS A 58 4.95 9.09 -9.07
C LYS A 58 4.00 8.37 -8.13
N VAL A 59 3.99 8.82 -6.89
CA VAL A 59 2.96 8.44 -5.93
C VAL A 59 1.63 9.01 -6.42
N LYS A 60 0.66 8.14 -6.63
CA LYS A 60 -0.71 8.50 -6.98
C LYS A 60 -1.60 8.32 -5.77
N LYS A 61 -2.36 9.34 -5.44
CA LYS A 61 -3.42 9.33 -4.44
C LYS A 61 -4.76 9.45 -5.16
N SER A 62 -5.72 8.62 -4.78
CA SER A 62 -7.10 8.76 -5.27
C SER A 62 -7.72 10.03 -4.69
N GLU A 63 -8.46 10.79 -5.50
CA GLU A 63 -9.20 11.97 -5.03
C GLU A 63 -10.32 11.59 -4.05
N SER A 64 -10.81 10.35 -4.12
CA SER A 64 -11.82 9.82 -3.22
C SER A 64 -11.26 9.24 -1.92
N HIS A 65 -9.93 9.27 -1.73
CA HIS A 65 -9.31 8.70 -0.55
C HIS A 65 -9.60 9.53 0.70
N GLN A 66 -10.11 8.86 1.73
CA GLN A 66 -10.39 9.43 3.04
C GLN A 66 -9.75 8.56 4.11
N ASP A 67 -9.11 9.19 5.08
CA ASP A 67 -8.53 8.54 6.27
C ASP A 67 -9.58 8.23 7.34
N THR A 68 -10.70 8.92 7.27
CA THR A 68 -11.83 8.75 8.15
C THR A 68 -12.97 8.09 7.40
N ILE A 69 -13.40 6.94 7.88
CA ILE A 69 -14.47 6.15 7.27
C ILE A 69 -15.64 5.99 8.25
N LYS A 70 -16.83 6.12 7.74
CA LYS A 70 -18.07 5.89 8.50
C LYS A 70 -18.45 4.42 8.40
N LEU A 71 -18.47 3.70 9.52
CA LEU A 71 -18.83 2.29 9.58
C LEU A 71 -20.36 2.10 9.64
N ASP A 72 -21.02 2.98 10.38
CA ASP A 72 -22.49 3.08 10.46
C ASP A 72 -22.91 4.49 10.92
N ASP A 73 -24.19 4.67 11.28
CA ASP A 73 -24.70 5.99 11.65
C ASP A 73 -24.07 6.58 12.91
N ASN A 74 -23.58 5.73 13.81
CA ASN A 74 -23.03 6.12 15.10
C ASN A 74 -21.54 5.87 15.25
N LEU A 75 -20.91 5.11 14.35
CA LEU A 75 -19.53 4.65 14.51
C LEU A 75 -18.67 5.05 13.32
N SER A 76 -17.57 5.71 13.60
CA SER A 76 -16.56 6.13 12.63
C SER A 76 -15.20 5.59 13.03
N LEU A 77 -14.38 5.31 12.02
CA LEU A 77 -13.05 4.78 12.17
C LEU A 77 -12.06 5.70 11.44
N LYS A 78 -11.05 6.16 12.14
CA LYS A 78 -9.92 6.85 11.54
C LYS A 78 -8.77 5.87 11.35
N LEU A 79 -8.25 5.81 10.13
CA LEU A 79 -7.16 4.95 9.74
C LEU A 79 -5.90 5.76 9.41
N LYS A 80 -4.76 5.16 9.70
CA LYS A 80 -3.43 5.64 9.31
C LYS A 80 -2.81 4.66 8.32
N TYR A 81 -1.87 5.15 7.53
CA TYR A 81 -1.15 4.30 6.60
C TYR A 81 -0.20 3.34 7.36
N PRO A 82 -0.01 2.11 6.84
CA PRO A 82 0.96 1.19 7.42
C PRO A 82 2.36 1.80 7.39
N SER A 83 3.09 1.66 8.49
CA SER A 83 4.50 2.04 8.56
C SER A 83 5.40 0.92 8.01
N MET A 84 6.66 1.26 7.68
CA MET A 84 7.62 0.26 7.23
C MET A 84 7.88 -0.82 8.29
N ASP A 85 7.92 -0.46 9.57
CA ASP A 85 8.11 -1.43 10.65
C ASP A 85 6.99 -2.47 10.65
N GLN A 86 5.74 -2.01 10.57
CA GLN A 86 4.56 -2.87 10.49
C GLN A 86 4.57 -3.72 9.22
N PHE A 87 5.02 -3.16 8.10
CA PHE A 87 5.14 -3.89 6.85
C PHE A 87 6.22 -4.98 6.94
N ILE A 88 7.38 -4.68 7.53
CA ILE A 88 8.46 -5.64 7.72
C ILE A 88 8.04 -6.74 8.69
N GLU A 89 7.47 -6.40 9.84
CA GLU A 89 7.03 -7.37 10.84
C GLU A 89 5.99 -8.35 10.29
N ASN A 90 5.08 -7.88 9.45
CA ASN A 90 4.01 -8.70 8.88
C ASN A 90 4.40 -9.46 7.59
N ASN A 91 5.45 -9.04 6.86
CA ASN A 91 5.83 -9.67 5.59
C ASN A 91 7.11 -10.52 5.66
N PHE A 92 7.80 -10.60 6.80
CA PHE A 92 9.01 -11.44 6.91
C PHE A 92 8.73 -12.94 6.90
N GLU A 93 7.48 -13.37 7.04
CA GLU A 93 7.03 -14.73 6.73
C GLU A 93 6.56 -14.83 5.28
N VAL A 94 7.47 -14.57 4.34
CA VAL A 94 7.23 -14.73 2.90
C VAL A 94 6.81 -16.19 2.61
N GLY A 95 5.55 -16.39 2.28
CA GLY A 95 5.01 -17.69 1.88
C GLY A 95 3.73 -18.14 2.58
N ASN A 96 3.31 -17.48 3.64
CA ASN A 96 2.03 -17.74 4.30
C ASN A 96 1.18 -16.45 4.32
N GLU A 97 0.49 -16.18 3.23
CA GLU A 97 -0.65 -15.24 3.23
C GLU A 97 -1.79 -15.87 4.05
N THR A 98 -1.70 -15.75 5.37
CA THR A 98 -2.77 -16.18 6.26
C THR A 98 -3.70 -15.01 6.55
N ILE A 99 -4.98 -15.30 6.71
CA ILE A 99 -6.02 -14.35 7.15
C ILE A 99 -5.54 -13.58 8.40
N GLY A 100 -4.75 -14.21 9.27
CA GLY A 100 -4.15 -13.59 10.44
C GLY A 100 -3.25 -12.40 10.13
N ASN A 101 -2.43 -12.48 9.08
CA ASN A 101 -1.53 -11.37 8.69
C ASN A 101 -2.33 -10.16 8.18
N THR A 102 -3.41 -10.41 7.42
CA THR A 102 -4.30 -9.34 6.94
C THR A 102 -4.99 -8.62 8.10
N MET A 103 -5.47 -9.34 9.09
CA MET A 103 -6.10 -8.77 10.29
C MET A 103 -5.11 -7.92 11.09
N GLN A 104 -3.87 -8.39 11.25
CA GLN A 104 -2.82 -7.63 11.92
C GLN A 104 -2.48 -6.32 11.19
N ILE A 105 -2.41 -6.33 9.88
CA ILE A 105 -2.18 -5.12 9.09
C ILE A 105 -3.34 -4.13 9.29
N ILE A 106 -4.59 -4.59 9.18
CA ILE A 106 -5.76 -3.74 9.36
C ILE A 106 -5.77 -3.11 10.76
N THR A 107 -5.59 -3.91 11.81
CA THR A 107 -5.61 -3.43 13.19
C THR A 107 -4.48 -2.45 13.48
N SER A 108 -3.29 -2.67 12.91
CA SER A 108 -2.16 -1.75 13.05
C SER A 108 -2.38 -0.39 12.37
N CYS A 109 -3.28 -0.35 11.38
CA CYS A 109 -3.66 0.89 10.70
C CYS A 109 -4.79 1.66 11.40
N ILE A 110 -5.40 1.12 12.45
CA ILE A 110 -6.38 1.86 13.24
C ILE A 110 -5.66 2.97 14.02
N ASP A 111 -6.15 4.20 13.87
CA ASP A 111 -5.68 5.37 14.62
C ASP A 111 -6.64 5.68 15.77
N MET A 112 -7.94 5.77 15.44
CA MET A 112 -8.97 6.11 16.42
C MET A 112 -10.32 5.49 16.01
N ILE A 113 -11.07 5.04 16.99
CA ILE A 113 -12.47 4.64 16.88
C ILE A 113 -13.29 5.69 17.62
N TYR A 114 -14.36 6.20 17.03
CA TYR A 114 -15.16 7.22 17.70
C TYR A 114 -16.63 7.21 17.26
N ASN A 115 -17.46 7.72 18.14
CA ASN A 115 -18.86 8.01 17.90
C ASN A 115 -19.15 9.48 18.26
N ASP A 116 -20.43 9.86 18.28
CA ASP A 116 -20.84 11.23 18.59
C ASP A 116 -20.53 11.65 20.05
N GLU A 117 -20.31 10.71 20.96
CA GLU A 117 -20.16 10.94 22.39
C GLU A 117 -18.73 10.67 22.89
N GLU A 118 -18.05 9.67 22.36
CA GLU A 118 -16.77 9.18 22.85
C GLU A 118 -15.78 8.87 21.72
N SER A 119 -14.50 8.91 22.06
CA SER A 119 -13.41 8.52 21.16
C SER A 119 -12.41 7.63 21.90
N TRP A 120 -11.94 6.60 21.21
CA TRP A 120 -10.95 5.63 21.72
C TRP A 120 -9.73 5.66 20.79
N ASP A 121 -8.60 6.03 21.37
CA ASP A 121 -7.31 5.98 20.67
C ASP A 121 -6.85 4.51 20.57
N ALA A 122 -6.38 4.10 19.42
CA ALA A 122 -5.90 2.73 19.22
C ALA A 122 -4.65 2.43 20.05
N SER A 123 -3.88 3.46 20.44
CA SER A 123 -2.70 3.29 21.30
C SER A 123 -3.05 2.87 22.74
N ASP A 124 -4.27 3.12 23.18
CA ASP A 124 -4.77 2.76 24.51
C ASP A 124 -5.39 1.34 24.52
N SER A 125 -5.49 0.70 23.36
CA SER A 125 -6.07 -0.63 23.18
C SER A 125 -5.00 -1.68 22.92
N THR A 126 -5.26 -2.89 23.36
CA THR A 126 -4.40 -4.04 23.02
C THR A 126 -4.70 -4.53 21.59
N GLN A 127 -3.72 -5.18 20.97
CA GLN A 127 -3.89 -5.81 19.64
C GLN A 127 -5.13 -6.73 19.60
N LYS A 128 -5.34 -7.51 20.65
CA LYS A 128 -6.47 -8.44 20.76
C LYS A 128 -7.82 -7.75 20.85
N GLU A 129 -7.90 -6.59 21.48
CA GLU A 129 -9.13 -5.79 21.53
C GLU A 129 -9.46 -5.22 20.16
N LEU A 130 -8.45 -4.75 19.42
CA LEU A 130 -8.62 -4.27 18.05
C LEU A 130 -9.02 -5.40 17.08
N GLU A 131 -8.43 -6.59 17.21
CA GLU A 131 -8.82 -7.77 16.46
C GLU A 131 -10.28 -8.16 16.74
N ASN A 132 -10.68 -8.22 18.01
CA ASN A 132 -12.07 -8.49 18.40
C ASN A 132 -13.05 -7.45 17.87
N PHE A 133 -12.63 -6.19 17.78
CA PHE A 133 -13.45 -5.14 17.16
C PHE A 133 -13.66 -5.40 15.66
N ILE A 134 -12.60 -5.72 14.92
CA ILE A 134 -12.70 -6.03 13.49
C ILE A 134 -13.54 -7.29 13.24
N ASP A 135 -13.43 -8.32 14.08
CA ASP A 135 -14.20 -9.57 13.97
C ASP A 135 -15.70 -9.36 14.15
N GLN A 136 -16.11 -8.28 14.82
CA GLN A 136 -17.52 -7.95 15.01
C GLN A 136 -18.14 -7.17 13.85
N LEU A 137 -17.32 -6.69 12.92
CA LEU A 137 -17.81 -5.93 11.77
C LEU A 137 -18.59 -6.81 10.79
N ASN A 138 -19.64 -6.26 10.25
CA ASN A 138 -20.34 -6.91 9.16
C ASN A 138 -19.60 -6.74 7.82
N THR A 139 -20.01 -7.51 6.82
CA THR A 139 -19.37 -7.50 5.48
C THR A 139 -19.34 -6.12 4.83
N GLN A 140 -20.38 -5.30 5.04
CA GLN A 140 -20.41 -3.96 4.45
C GLN A 140 -19.43 -3.02 5.11
N GLN A 141 -19.33 -3.06 6.43
CA GLN A 141 -18.35 -2.28 7.20
C GLN A 141 -16.93 -2.69 6.83
N PHE A 142 -16.67 -3.99 6.69
CA PHE A 142 -15.36 -4.50 6.27
C PHE A 142 -14.98 -4.02 4.86
N LYS A 143 -15.89 -4.03 3.90
CA LYS A 143 -15.68 -3.46 2.56
C LYS A 143 -15.35 -1.97 2.58
N THR A 144 -15.88 -1.23 3.53
CA THR A 144 -15.54 0.19 3.68
C THR A 144 -14.09 0.35 4.14
N ILE A 145 -13.61 -0.55 5.02
CA ILE A 145 -12.19 -0.60 5.40
C ILE A 145 -11.31 -0.98 4.20
N GLU A 146 -11.68 -2.01 3.43
CA GLU A 146 -10.95 -2.40 2.22
C GLU A 146 -10.78 -1.22 1.26
N SER A 147 -11.81 -0.39 1.10
CA SER A 147 -11.76 0.77 0.21
C SER A 147 -10.70 1.81 0.61
N PHE A 148 -10.33 1.91 1.89
CA PHE A 148 -9.22 2.73 2.34
C PHE A 148 -7.90 2.23 1.76
N PHE A 149 -7.63 0.92 1.84
CA PHE A 149 -6.41 0.32 1.30
C PHE A 149 -6.35 0.37 -0.23
N ASP A 150 -7.48 0.21 -0.90
CA ASP A 150 -7.57 0.31 -2.36
C ASP A 150 -7.25 1.71 -2.87
N THR A 151 -7.66 2.74 -2.13
CA THR A 151 -7.54 4.14 -2.51
C THR A 151 -6.35 4.86 -1.90
N MET A 152 -5.62 4.24 -0.96
CA MET A 152 -4.45 4.84 -0.33
C MET A 152 -3.36 5.20 -1.36
N PRO A 153 -2.49 6.17 -1.05
CA PRO A 153 -1.38 6.51 -1.94
C PRO A 153 -0.49 5.30 -2.22
N LYS A 154 -0.15 5.10 -3.49
CA LYS A 154 0.75 4.03 -3.94
C LYS A 154 1.59 4.46 -5.12
N LEU A 155 2.80 3.93 -5.22
CA LEU A 155 3.59 4.04 -6.43
C LEU A 155 2.89 3.25 -7.54
N SER A 156 2.63 3.91 -8.66
CA SER A 156 2.09 3.23 -9.82
C SER A 156 2.58 3.86 -11.11
N HIS A 157 2.90 3.03 -12.07
CA HIS A 157 3.25 3.44 -13.43
C HIS A 157 2.45 2.60 -14.41
N LYS A 158 1.79 3.25 -15.36
CA LYS A 158 1.08 2.56 -16.44
C LYS A 158 1.96 2.49 -17.67
N ILE A 159 2.11 1.30 -18.21
CA ILE A 159 2.81 1.05 -19.46
C ILE A 159 1.86 0.39 -20.45
N THR A 160 2.01 0.73 -21.73
CA THR A 160 1.30 0.06 -22.80
C THR A 160 2.29 -0.84 -23.54
N VAL A 161 2.05 -2.13 -23.52
CA VAL A 161 2.85 -3.12 -24.26
C VAL A 161 2.11 -3.52 -25.51
N THR A 162 2.85 -3.65 -26.62
CA THR A 162 2.30 -4.18 -27.88
C THR A 162 2.94 -5.52 -28.14
N ASN A 163 2.12 -6.57 -28.23
CA ASN A 163 2.61 -7.90 -28.57
C ASN A 163 3.06 -7.92 -30.04
N PRO A 164 4.35 -8.19 -30.34
CA PRO A 164 4.85 -8.18 -31.73
C PRO A 164 4.33 -9.32 -32.57
N LYS A 165 3.76 -10.38 -31.98
CA LYS A 165 3.21 -11.54 -32.72
C LYS A 165 1.74 -11.35 -33.06
N THR A 166 0.96 -10.79 -32.16
CA THR A 166 -0.50 -10.65 -32.32
C THR A 166 -0.91 -9.25 -32.73
N GLY A 167 -0.06 -8.23 -32.49
CA GLY A 167 -0.38 -6.81 -32.67
C GLY A 167 -1.30 -6.23 -31.61
N VAL A 168 -1.67 -7.00 -30.58
CA VAL A 168 -2.56 -6.56 -29.51
C VAL A 168 -1.82 -5.59 -28.60
N LYS A 169 -2.50 -4.50 -28.23
CA LYS A 169 -2.02 -3.54 -27.23
C LYS A 169 -2.69 -3.82 -25.89
N SER A 170 -1.90 -3.92 -24.85
CA SER A 170 -2.36 -4.16 -23.47
C SER A 170 -1.78 -3.12 -22.54
N ASP A 171 -2.63 -2.56 -21.69
CA ASP A 171 -2.20 -1.65 -20.61
C ASP A 171 -1.90 -2.45 -19.37
N LEU A 172 -0.71 -2.25 -18.82
CA LEU A 172 -0.25 -2.87 -17.58
C LEU A 172 0.02 -1.79 -16.55
N SER A 173 -0.36 -2.07 -15.32
CA SER A 173 -0.01 -1.23 -14.18
C SER A 173 1.10 -1.91 -13.39
N LEU A 174 2.25 -1.27 -13.33
CA LEU A 174 3.34 -1.67 -12.43
C LEU A 174 3.05 -1.05 -11.06
N ILE A 175 2.82 -1.90 -10.08
CA ILE A 175 2.63 -1.55 -8.68
C ILE A 175 3.73 -2.31 -7.95
N HIS A 176 4.53 -1.62 -7.16
CA HIS A 176 5.73 -2.17 -6.49
C HIS A 176 6.84 -2.56 -7.49
N ILE A 177 7.73 -1.64 -7.78
CA ILE A 177 8.95 -1.84 -8.59
C ILE A 177 10.14 -2.13 -7.68
#